data_5b011c76e4390dbce82f996b1432e4d5
#
_entry.id   5b011c76e4390dbce82f996b1432e4d5
#
_cell.length_a   1.000
_cell.length_b   1.000
_cell.length_c   1.000
_cell.angle_alpha   90.00
_cell.angle_beta   90.00
_cell.angle_gamma   90.00
#
_symmetry.space_group_name_H-M   'P 1'
#
loop_
_entity.id
_entity.type
_entity.pdbx_description
1 polymer ?
#
loop_
_entity_poly.entity_id
_entity_poly.type
_entity_poly.pdbx_seq_one_letter_code
_entity_poly.pdbx_strand_id
1 'polypeptide(L)'
;MLLAIDAGNTEVTLGLFSGEDLERSWRITTRPDRTADEWAVMLRALFQEAGLDITETDRSILASVVPLATEAIADGVVIATGTVPTIVTAANLPIRLEVDEPLTVGADRMVNTLAASRLFGVDTIVVDFGTATTLDCITKDGRFLGGIIAPGIRTAGENLVRRAAKLSATELGPPERAIGKRTDECIRAGLVFGAADAVDGMVRRIKAEWPTREVPKVIATGGLAPLVAKFSAEIEEVHPDLTLQGLRLASQWLAQGGGR
;
A
#
# COMPACT_ATOMS: atom_id res chain seq x y z
N MET A 1 13.32 -14.77 11.04
CA MET A 1 12.13 -14.27 10.31
C MET A 1 12.29 -12.78 9.97
N LEU A 2 11.58 -12.27 8.94
CA LEU A 2 11.58 -10.85 8.55
C LEU A 2 10.29 -10.19 8.97
N LEU A 3 10.36 -9.10 9.73
CA LEU A 3 9.25 -8.20 10.01
C LEU A 3 9.26 -7.03 9.00
N ALA A 4 8.29 -7.01 8.10
CA ALA A 4 8.06 -5.95 7.12
C ALA A 4 6.98 -5.00 7.64
N ILE A 5 7.22 -3.68 7.56
CA ILE A 5 6.35 -2.66 8.13
C ILE A 5 6.10 -1.60 7.05
N ASP A 6 4.83 -1.39 6.72
CA ASP A 6 4.38 -0.28 5.88
C ASP A 6 3.56 0.69 6.72
N ALA A 7 4.12 1.87 6.98
CA ALA A 7 3.49 2.89 7.80
C ALA A 7 2.82 3.96 6.92
N GLY A 8 1.53 3.73 6.64
CA GLY A 8 0.65 4.66 5.93
C GLY A 8 0.00 5.70 6.86
N ASN A 9 -0.63 6.73 6.27
CA ASN A 9 -1.28 7.81 7.04
C ASN A 9 -2.48 7.37 7.87
N THR A 10 -3.17 6.31 7.49
CA THR A 10 -4.37 5.80 8.19
C THR A 10 -4.10 4.51 8.93
N GLU A 11 -3.34 3.60 8.32
CA GLU A 11 -3.03 2.28 8.86
C GLU A 11 -1.55 1.98 8.71
N VAL A 12 -1.00 1.26 9.70
CA VAL A 12 0.30 0.58 9.62
C VAL A 12 0.03 -0.89 9.35
N THR A 13 0.56 -1.39 8.25
CA THR A 13 0.46 -2.81 7.87
C THR A 13 1.77 -3.51 8.25
N LEU A 14 1.66 -4.61 8.96
CA LEU A 14 2.77 -5.47 9.35
C LEU A 14 2.68 -6.80 8.61
N GLY A 15 3.82 -7.30 8.15
CA GLY A 15 3.93 -8.64 7.57
C GLY A 15 5.10 -9.39 8.19
N LEU A 16 4.87 -10.61 8.64
CA LEU A 16 5.91 -11.52 9.10
C LEU A 16 6.18 -12.57 8.03
N PHE A 17 7.42 -12.63 7.56
CA PHE A 17 7.85 -13.57 6.53
C PHE A 17 8.81 -14.62 7.07
N SER A 18 8.57 -15.86 6.65
CA SER A 18 9.53 -16.97 6.73
C SER A 18 10.01 -17.27 5.30
N GLY A 19 11.23 -16.86 4.97
CA GLY A 19 11.72 -16.94 3.59
C GLY A 19 10.88 -16.06 2.65
N GLU A 20 10.12 -16.68 1.75
CA GLU A 20 9.23 -16.02 0.79
C GLU A 20 7.76 -16.01 1.24
N ASP A 21 7.42 -16.83 2.21
CA ASP A 21 6.06 -17.06 2.67
C ASP A 21 5.65 -15.99 3.69
N LEU A 22 4.48 -15.36 3.46
CA LEU A 22 3.85 -14.44 4.40
C LEU A 22 3.07 -15.25 5.44
N GLU A 23 3.69 -15.48 6.59
CA GLU A 23 3.10 -16.26 7.70
C GLU A 23 1.90 -15.56 8.34
N ARG A 24 2.04 -14.24 8.53
CA ARG A 24 1.01 -13.41 9.16
C ARG A 24 1.07 -11.98 8.66
N SER A 25 -0.09 -11.35 8.64
CA SER A 25 -0.19 -9.90 8.48
C SER A 25 -1.16 -9.31 9.50
N TRP A 26 -0.87 -8.08 9.93
CA TRP A 26 -1.71 -7.32 10.85
C TRP A 26 -1.86 -5.89 10.35
N ARG A 27 -2.97 -5.28 10.71
CA ARG A 27 -3.22 -3.86 10.46
C ARG A 27 -3.50 -3.14 11.77
N ILE A 28 -2.86 -2.00 11.94
CA ILE A 28 -2.95 -1.17 13.13
C ILE A 28 -3.29 0.24 12.68
N THR A 29 -4.21 0.90 13.35
CA THR A 29 -4.49 2.32 13.08
C THR A 29 -3.24 3.16 13.33
N THR A 30 -2.89 4.00 12.39
CA THR A 30 -1.79 4.94 12.54
C THR A 30 -2.13 5.97 13.61
N ARG A 31 -1.27 6.05 14.61
CA ARG A 31 -1.30 7.05 15.68
C ARG A 31 0.07 7.69 15.77
N PRO A 32 0.25 8.89 15.19
CA PRO A 32 1.57 9.54 15.15
C PRO A 32 2.09 9.95 16.54
N ASP A 33 1.22 10.03 17.53
CA ASP A 33 1.50 10.34 18.93
C ASP A 33 1.88 9.13 19.80
N ARG A 34 1.85 7.91 19.23
CA ARG A 34 2.21 6.70 19.96
C ARG A 34 3.72 6.65 20.22
N THR A 35 4.09 6.30 21.44
CA THR A 35 5.49 6.17 21.87
C THR A 35 6.12 4.86 21.41
N ALA A 36 7.46 4.77 21.45
CA ALA A 36 8.20 3.54 21.16
C ALA A 36 7.82 2.39 22.09
N ASP A 37 7.59 2.67 23.38
CA ASP A 37 7.16 1.65 24.35
C ASP A 37 5.78 1.08 24.01
N GLU A 38 4.83 1.93 23.62
CA GLU A 38 3.50 1.48 23.18
C GLU A 38 3.58 0.61 21.92
N TRP A 39 4.46 0.96 20.97
CA TRP A 39 4.74 0.14 19.80
C TRP A 39 5.31 -1.21 20.20
N ALA A 40 6.29 -1.25 21.10
CA ALA A 40 6.91 -2.49 21.56
C ALA A 40 5.89 -3.41 22.27
N VAL A 41 5.06 -2.86 23.13
CA VAL A 41 4.00 -3.62 23.81
C VAL A 41 3.02 -4.21 22.80
N MET A 42 2.59 -3.41 21.84
CA MET A 42 1.64 -3.85 20.82
C MET A 42 2.22 -4.93 19.91
N LEU A 43 3.47 -4.77 19.45
CA LEU A 43 4.15 -5.79 18.63
C LEU A 43 4.22 -7.12 19.38
N ARG A 44 4.66 -7.09 20.64
CA ARG A 44 4.70 -8.32 21.48
C ARG A 44 3.32 -8.95 21.65
N ALA A 45 2.28 -8.14 21.85
CA ALA A 45 0.91 -8.65 22.00
C ALA A 45 0.40 -9.31 20.71
N LEU A 46 0.67 -8.74 19.53
CA LEU A 46 0.28 -9.32 18.25
C LEU A 46 0.96 -10.66 18.00
N PHE A 47 2.25 -10.76 18.27
CA PHE A 47 2.99 -12.01 18.14
C PHE A 47 2.50 -13.07 19.13
N GLN A 48 2.31 -12.69 20.38
CA GLN A 48 1.79 -13.60 21.42
C GLN A 48 0.40 -14.14 21.06
N GLU A 49 -0.52 -13.29 20.60
CA GLU A 49 -1.85 -13.68 20.16
C GLU A 49 -1.83 -14.64 18.96
N ALA A 50 -0.83 -14.49 18.10
CA ALA A 50 -0.61 -15.40 16.97
C ALA A 50 0.14 -16.69 17.35
N GLY A 51 0.58 -16.85 18.60
CA GLY A 51 1.40 -17.99 19.04
C GLY A 51 2.82 -17.98 18.50
N LEU A 52 3.36 -16.81 18.16
CA LEU A 52 4.67 -16.60 17.56
C LEU A 52 5.63 -15.98 18.56
N ASP A 53 6.92 -16.33 18.45
CA ASP A 53 7.98 -15.72 19.26
C ASP A 53 8.59 -14.53 18.50
N ILE A 54 8.40 -13.32 19.02
CA ILE A 54 8.92 -12.10 18.43
C ILE A 54 10.46 -12.08 18.40
N THR A 55 11.12 -12.81 19.28
CA THR A 55 12.60 -12.90 19.33
C THR A 55 13.21 -13.67 18.16
N GLU A 56 12.40 -14.43 17.42
CA GLU A 56 12.82 -15.08 16.17
C GLU A 56 12.89 -14.10 14.97
N THR A 57 12.51 -12.85 15.17
CA THR A 57 12.67 -11.79 14.18
C THR A 57 14.15 -11.38 14.10
N ASP A 58 14.85 -11.79 13.06
CA ASP A 58 16.27 -11.52 12.84
C ASP A 58 16.52 -10.31 11.92
N ARG A 59 15.50 -9.88 11.19
CA ARG A 59 15.52 -8.70 10.31
C ARG A 59 14.22 -7.94 10.38
N SER A 60 14.31 -6.62 10.21
CA SER A 60 13.15 -5.75 10.09
C SER A 60 13.39 -4.67 9.02
N ILE A 61 12.31 -4.28 8.32
CA ILE A 61 12.33 -3.26 7.28
C ILE A 61 11.08 -2.38 7.39
N LEU A 62 11.24 -1.09 7.22
CA LEU A 62 10.19 -0.09 7.38
C LEU A 62 10.11 0.82 6.14
N ALA A 63 8.98 0.81 5.44
CA ALA A 63 8.56 1.91 4.58
C ALA A 63 7.61 2.82 5.37
N SER A 64 7.79 4.12 5.29
CA SER A 64 6.93 5.07 6.00
C SER A 64 6.69 6.32 5.18
N VAL A 65 5.44 6.77 5.18
CA VAL A 65 5.00 8.09 4.69
C VAL A 65 4.51 8.99 5.83
N VAL A 66 4.82 8.61 7.08
CA VAL A 66 4.42 9.33 8.31
C VAL A 66 5.67 9.70 9.12
N PRO A 67 6.35 10.81 8.81
CA PRO A 67 7.62 11.17 9.46
C PRO A 67 7.57 11.18 10.99
N LEU A 68 6.47 11.67 11.57
CA LEU A 68 6.30 11.76 13.04
C LEU A 68 6.18 10.39 13.72
N ALA A 69 5.74 9.35 13.01
CA ALA A 69 5.62 8.00 13.56
C ALA A 69 6.85 7.12 13.27
N THR A 70 7.66 7.48 12.27
CA THR A 70 8.74 6.63 11.76
C THR A 70 9.75 6.27 12.84
N GLU A 71 10.21 7.25 13.61
CA GLU A 71 11.20 7.06 14.68
C GLU A 71 10.63 6.20 15.82
N ALA A 72 9.42 6.53 16.28
CA ALA A 72 8.77 5.76 17.34
C ALA A 72 8.48 4.30 16.93
N ILE A 73 8.11 4.05 15.68
CA ILE A 73 7.95 2.68 15.14
C ILE A 73 9.30 1.97 15.14
N ALA A 74 10.36 2.61 14.61
CA ALA A 74 11.68 2.03 14.53
C ALA A 74 12.23 1.65 15.93
N ASP A 75 12.14 2.56 16.88
CA ASP A 75 12.58 2.33 18.25
C ASP A 75 11.73 1.24 18.93
N GLY A 76 10.41 1.24 18.72
CA GLY A 76 9.52 0.20 19.22
C GLY A 76 9.86 -1.20 18.68
N VAL A 77 10.28 -1.30 17.43
CA VAL A 77 10.80 -2.54 16.84
C VAL A 77 12.09 -2.97 17.53
N VAL A 78 13.03 -2.04 17.76
CA VAL A 78 14.28 -2.35 18.48
C VAL A 78 13.97 -2.88 19.88
N ILE A 79 13.09 -2.22 20.62
CA ILE A 79 12.70 -2.64 21.99
C ILE A 79 12.01 -4.02 21.97
N ALA A 80 11.20 -4.30 20.96
CA ALA A 80 10.44 -5.53 20.88
C ALA A 80 11.25 -6.73 20.42
N THR A 81 12.10 -6.56 19.37
CA THR A 81 12.78 -7.64 18.64
C THR A 81 14.29 -7.67 18.88
N GLY A 82 14.90 -6.59 19.32
CA GLY A 82 16.35 -6.39 19.35
C GLY A 82 16.97 -6.07 17.97
N THR A 83 16.19 -5.98 16.90
CA THR A 83 16.68 -5.67 15.55
C THR A 83 16.45 -4.21 15.18
N VAL A 84 17.43 -3.59 14.51
CA VAL A 84 17.27 -2.24 13.97
C VAL A 84 16.61 -2.33 12.59
N PRO A 85 15.43 -1.72 12.38
CA PRO A 85 14.77 -1.79 11.09
C PRO A 85 15.54 -0.99 10.03
N THR A 86 15.70 -1.57 8.85
CA THR A 86 16.17 -0.83 7.70
C THR A 86 15.06 0.06 7.18
N ILE A 87 15.28 1.38 7.15
CA ILE A 87 14.30 2.33 6.60
C ILE A 87 14.47 2.40 5.08
N VAL A 88 13.38 2.23 4.36
CA VAL A 88 13.35 2.32 2.90
C VAL A 88 13.54 3.75 2.44
N THR A 89 14.44 3.94 1.49
CA THR A 89 14.70 5.22 0.81
C THR A 89 14.96 4.96 -0.68
N ALA A 90 14.86 5.99 -1.51
CA ALA A 90 15.19 5.87 -2.92
C ALA A 90 16.66 5.43 -3.16
N ALA A 91 17.55 5.75 -2.24
CA ALA A 91 18.99 5.43 -2.37
C ALA A 91 19.31 3.95 -2.11
N ASN A 92 18.43 3.22 -1.39
CA ASN A 92 18.71 1.84 -1.01
C ASN A 92 17.85 0.79 -1.74
N LEU A 93 17.06 1.21 -2.73
CA LEU A 93 16.27 0.31 -3.58
C LEU A 93 16.84 0.21 -5.01
N PRO A 94 16.76 -0.97 -5.66
CA PRO A 94 17.20 -1.18 -7.04
C PRO A 94 16.11 -0.72 -8.04
N ILE A 95 15.65 0.51 -7.92
CA ILE A 95 14.65 1.14 -8.78
C ILE A 95 15.18 2.46 -9.31
N ARG A 96 14.54 3.02 -10.32
CA ARG A 96 14.82 4.36 -10.85
C ARG A 96 13.57 5.21 -10.79
N LEU A 97 13.67 6.40 -10.22
CA LEU A 97 12.59 7.37 -10.16
C LEU A 97 12.78 8.37 -11.32
N GLU A 98 12.04 8.18 -12.40
CA GLU A 98 12.06 9.06 -13.59
C GLU A 98 10.97 10.12 -13.48
N VAL A 99 11.06 10.94 -12.44
CA VAL A 99 10.14 12.04 -12.12
C VAL A 99 10.92 13.30 -11.76
N ASP A 100 10.30 14.47 -11.90
CA ASP A 100 10.95 15.76 -11.65
C ASP A 100 11.37 15.93 -10.18
N GLU A 101 10.60 15.38 -9.24
CA GLU A 101 10.83 15.51 -7.80
C GLU A 101 10.96 14.13 -7.12
N PRO A 102 12.06 13.39 -7.33
CA PRO A 102 12.19 12.01 -6.85
C PRO A 102 12.18 11.88 -5.32
N LEU A 103 12.55 12.92 -4.58
CA LEU A 103 12.55 12.93 -3.11
C LEU A 103 11.15 13.06 -2.50
N THR A 104 10.15 13.41 -3.30
CA THR A 104 8.75 13.52 -2.85
C THR A 104 7.95 12.23 -3.04
N VAL A 105 8.54 11.22 -3.71
CA VAL A 105 7.87 9.93 -3.92
C VAL A 105 7.78 9.16 -2.61
N GLY A 106 6.56 8.76 -2.24
CA GLY A 106 6.31 8.00 -1.03
C GLY A 106 7.01 6.63 -1.02
N ALA A 107 7.42 6.17 0.15
CA ALA A 107 8.13 4.91 0.32
C ALA A 107 7.27 3.70 -0.12
N ASP A 108 5.95 3.76 0.11
CA ASP A 108 4.95 2.81 -0.37
C ASP A 108 4.99 2.65 -1.90
N ARG A 109 5.01 3.76 -2.65
CA ARG A 109 5.10 3.75 -4.11
C ARG A 109 6.45 3.19 -4.60
N MET A 110 7.53 3.46 -3.87
CA MET A 110 8.86 2.91 -4.17
C MET A 110 8.89 1.38 -4.01
N VAL A 111 8.35 0.85 -2.92
CA VAL A 111 8.32 -0.61 -2.71
C VAL A 111 7.33 -1.30 -3.65
N ASN A 112 6.21 -0.66 -4.01
CA ASN A 112 5.30 -1.15 -5.03
C ASN A 112 5.98 -1.22 -6.40
N THR A 113 6.84 -0.23 -6.73
CA THR A 113 7.65 -0.25 -7.97
C THR A 113 8.59 -1.45 -8.00
N LEU A 114 9.29 -1.71 -6.90
CA LEU A 114 10.16 -2.88 -6.78
C LEU A 114 9.37 -4.19 -6.91
N ALA A 115 8.24 -4.30 -6.18
CA ALA A 115 7.38 -5.49 -6.23
C ALA A 115 6.88 -5.76 -7.65
N ALA A 116 6.29 -4.77 -8.30
CA ALA A 116 5.72 -4.92 -9.64
C ALA A 116 6.77 -5.35 -10.65
N SER A 117 7.94 -4.70 -10.69
CA SER A 117 9.00 -5.03 -11.64
C SER A 117 9.58 -6.44 -11.42
N ARG A 118 9.65 -6.91 -10.16
CA ARG A 118 10.26 -8.22 -9.84
C ARG A 118 9.27 -9.39 -9.94
N LEU A 119 8.01 -9.17 -9.58
CA LEU A 119 7.01 -10.24 -9.54
C LEU A 119 6.36 -10.48 -10.91
N PHE A 120 6.15 -9.42 -11.69
CA PHE A 120 5.43 -9.57 -12.98
C PHE A 120 6.35 -9.57 -14.21
N GLY A 121 7.51 -8.92 -14.15
CA GLY A 121 8.46 -8.89 -15.27
C GLY A 121 7.94 -8.24 -16.56
N VAL A 122 6.84 -7.48 -16.46
CA VAL A 122 6.21 -6.72 -17.54
C VAL A 122 5.96 -5.29 -17.09
N ASP A 123 5.76 -4.37 -18.05
CA ASP A 123 5.30 -3.03 -17.73
C ASP A 123 3.95 -3.11 -16.97
N THR A 124 3.79 -2.32 -15.91
CA THR A 124 2.68 -2.48 -14.99
C THR A 124 2.13 -1.13 -14.54
N ILE A 125 0.81 -1.03 -14.45
CA ILE A 125 0.11 0.03 -13.72
C ILE A 125 -0.35 -0.59 -12.39
N VAL A 126 0.17 -0.10 -11.28
CA VAL A 126 -0.29 -0.50 -9.95
C VAL A 126 -1.35 0.48 -9.47
N VAL A 127 -2.54 0.00 -9.18
CA VAL A 127 -3.63 0.77 -8.60
C VAL A 127 -3.71 0.43 -7.12
N ASP A 128 -3.37 1.36 -6.24
CA ASP A 128 -3.47 1.17 -4.78
C ASP A 128 -4.69 1.90 -4.23
N PHE A 129 -5.59 1.13 -3.61
CA PHE A 129 -6.80 1.63 -2.96
C PHE A 129 -6.61 1.81 -1.46
N GLY A 130 -5.83 2.81 -1.09
CA GLY A 130 -5.51 3.23 0.27
C GLY A 130 -6.27 4.47 0.75
N THR A 131 -5.61 5.30 1.58
CA THR A 131 -6.08 6.63 2.01
C THR A 131 -6.25 7.56 0.80
N ALA A 132 -5.34 7.50 -0.14
CA ALA A 132 -5.49 7.96 -1.51
C ALA A 132 -5.71 6.75 -2.43
N THR A 133 -6.25 6.98 -3.62
CA THR A 133 -6.16 6.02 -4.73
C THR A 133 -5.01 6.48 -5.62
N THR A 134 -3.95 5.68 -5.70
CA THR A 134 -2.81 5.98 -6.58
C THR A 134 -2.77 5.04 -7.77
N LEU A 135 -2.29 5.54 -8.90
CA LEU A 135 -1.96 4.74 -10.07
C LEU A 135 -0.49 4.96 -10.37
N ASP A 136 0.33 3.94 -10.23
CA ASP A 136 1.78 3.98 -10.38
C ASP A 136 2.18 3.34 -11.71
N CYS A 137 2.87 4.11 -12.57
CA CYS A 137 3.34 3.69 -13.88
C CYS A 137 4.75 3.12 -13.76
N ILE A 138 4.90 1.82 -13.97
CA ILE A 138 6.13 1.07 -13.66
C ILE A 138 6.55 0.26 -14.87
N THR A 139 7.80 0.40 -15.30
CA THR A 139 8.35 -0.45 -16.36
C THR A 139 8.91 -1.75 -15.80
N LYS A 140 9.00 -2.77 -16.61
CA LYS A 140 9.52 -4.09 -16.26
C LYS A 140 10.97 -4.08 -15.73
N ASP A 141 11.74 -3.06 -16.07
CA ASP A 141 13.13 -2.86 -15.61
C ASP A 141 13.22 -2.00 -14.32
N GLY A 142 12.10 -1.71 -13.67
CA GLY A 142 12.05 -1.06 -12.36
C GLY A 142 12.17 0.47 -12.42
N ARG A 143 11.72 1.09 -13.52
CA ARG A 143 11.59 2.55 -13.60
C ARG A 143 10.19 2.97 -13.18
N PHE A 144 10.10 3.88 -12.25
CA PHE A 144 8.89 4.57 -11.87
C PHE A 144 8.75 5.83 -12.75
N LEU A 145 7.75 5.84 -13.61
CA LEU A 145 7.52 6.92 -14.57
C LEU A 145 6.64 8.05 -14.02
N GLY A 146 6.17 7.92 -12.78
CA GLY A 146 5.16 8.78 -12.20
C GLY A 146 3.78 8.11 -12.14
N GLY A 147 2.71 8.91 -12.10
CA GLY A 147 1.37 8.36 -12.05
C GLY A 147 0.32 9.36 -11.59
N ILE A 148 -0.79 8.85 -11.05
CA ILE A 148 -1.93 9.65 -10.61
C ILE A 148 -2.13 9.47 -9.10
N ILE A 149 -2.55 10.54 -8.42
CA ILE A 149 -3.03 10.50 -7.03
C ILE A 149 -4.42 11.10 -7.00
N ALA A 150 -5.39 10.31 -6.53
CA ALA A 150 -6.78 10.72 -6.38
C ALA A 150 -7.24 10.48 -4.93
N PRO A 151 -8.33 11.12 -4.49
CA PRO A 151 -8.91 10.83 -3.18
C PRO A 151 -9.28 9.35 -3.06
N GLY A 152 -8.90 8.70 -1.95
CA GLY A 152 -9.33 7.34 -1.66
C GLY A 152 -10.83 7.26 -1.42
N ILE A 153 -11.41 6.10 -1.64
CA ILE A 153 -12.87 5.88 -1.60
C ILE A 153 -13.43 6.20 -0.20
N ARG A 154 -12.75 5.72 0.85
CA ARG A 154 -13.14 6.00 2.24
C ARG A 154 -13.03 7.49 2.56
N THR A 155 -11.92 8.11 2.18
CA THR A 155 -11.67 9.54 2.33
C THR A 155 -12.74 10.39 1.60
N ALA A 156 -13.11 10.01 0.39
CA ALA A 156 -14.17 10.68 -0.37
C ALA A 156 -15.53 10.55 0.33
N GLY A 157 -15.87 9.34 0.81
CA GLY A 157 -17.12 9.09 1.53
C GLY A 157 -17.22 9.87 2.84
N GLU A 158 -16.16 9.89 3.64
CA GLU A 158 -16.10 10.64 4.90
C GLU A 158 -16.22 12.16 4.66
N ASN A 159 -15.56 12.70 3.62
CA ASN A 159 -15.69 14.08 3.25
C ASN A 159 -17.10 14.44 2.77
N LEU A 160 -17.75 13.55 2.00
CA LEU A 160 -19.12 13.74 1.56
C LEU A 160 -20.06 13.86 2.77
N VAL A 161 -20.00 12.93 3.70
CA VAL A 161 -20.83 12.93 4.93
C VAL A 161 -20.55 14.17 5.78
N ARG A 162 -19.29 14.53 5.95
CA ARG A 162 -18.90 15.72 6.74
C ARG A 162 -19.45 17.04 6.18
N ARG A 163 -19.59 17.14 4.86
CA ARG A 163 -20.05 18.36 4.19
C ARG A 163 -21.54 18.41 3.88
N ALA A 164 -22.22 17.28 3.92
CA ALA A 164 -23.63 17.17 3.57
C ALA A 164 -24.48 16.84 4.81
N ALA A 165 -25.12 17.85 5.38
CA ALA A 165 -25.80 17.77 6.68
C ALA A 165 -26.90 16.67 6.81
N LYS A 166 -27.40 16.16 5.68
CA LYS A 166 -28.45 15.11 5.66
C LYS A 166 -27.93 13.71 5.33
N LEU A 167 -26.61 13.58 5.03
CA LEU A 167 -26.03 12.28 4.73
C LEU A 167 -25.42 11.66 5.98
N SER A 168 -25.60 10.37 6.15
CA SER A 168 -25.00 9.58 7.24
C SER A 168 -23.87 8.72 6.72
N ALA A 169 -22.96 8.32 7.62
CA ALA A 169 -21.93 7.36 7.31
C ALA A 169 -22.54 6.08 6.75
N THR A 170 -21.96 5.60 5.65
CA THR A 170 -22.44 4.40 4.96
C THR A 170 -21.29 3.38 4.91
N GLU A 171 -21.56 2.16 5.28
CA GLU A 171 -20.60 1.08 5.18
C GLU A 171 -20.29 0.77 3.71
N LEU A 172 -19.00 0.69 3.40
CA LEU A 172 -18.53 0.32 2.06
C LEU A 172 -18.70 -1.19 1.85
N GLY A 173 -19.41 -1.53 0.80
CA GLY A 173 -19.67 -2.90 0.38
C GLY A 173 -20.07 -2.94 -1.09
N PRO A 174 -20.26 -4.13 -1.69
CA PRO A 174 -20.66 -4.25 -3.08
C PRO A 174 -22.04 -3.64 -3.29
N PRO A 175 -22.20 -2.69 -4.24
CA PRO A 175 -23.52 -2.16 -4.59
C PRO A 175 -24.34 -3.23 -5.33
N GLU A 176 -25.61 -3.38 -4.98
CA GLU A 176 -26.52 -4.31 -5.65
C GLU A 176 -27.02 -3.75 -7.01
N ARG A 177 -27.11 -2.43 -7.11
CA ARG A 177 -27.65 -1.73 -8.28
C ARG A 177 -27.07 -0.32 -8.40
N ALA A 178 -27.06 0.24 -9.62
CA ALA A 178 -26.65 1.61 -9.86
C ALA A 178 -27.74 2.62 -9.44
N ILE A 179 -29.00 2.28 -9.60
CA ILE A 179 -30.12 3.12 -9.19
C ILE A 179 -30.54 2.73 -7.78
N GLY A 180 -29.85 3.29 -6.77
CA GLY A 180 -30.20 3.11 -5.37
C GLY A 180 -31.56 3.75 -5.04
N LYS A 181 -32.32 3.13 -4.13
CA LYS A 181 -33.62 3.63 -3.67
C LYS A 181 -33.60 4.16 -2.24
N ARG A 182 -32.48 3.98 -1.56
CA ARG A 182 -32.18 4.50 -0.21
C ARG A 182 -30.92 5.33 -0.28
N THR A 183 -30.77 6.28 0.60
CA THR A 183 -29.60 7.19 0.62
C THR A 183 -28.29 6.42 0.78
N ASP A 184 -28.24 5.40 1.66
CA ASP A 184 -27.07 4.56 1.85
C ASP A 184 -26.71 3.74 0.59
N GLU A 185 -27.71 3.22 -0.14
CA GLU A 185 -27.51 2.56 -1.43
C GLU A 185 -26.93 3.52 -2.49
N CYS A 186 -27.49 4.74 -2.56
CA CYS A 186 -27.01 5.76 -3.49
C CYS A 186 -25.56 6.17 -3.21
N ILE A 187 -25.21 6.37 -1.93
CA ILE A 187 -23.83 6.72 -1.52
C ILE A 187 -22.89 5.56 -1.87
N ARG A 188 -23.25 4.34 -1.50
CA ARG A 188 -22.44 3.13 -1.79
C ARG A 188 -22.21 2.95 -3.28
N ALA A 189 -23.25 3.05 -4.10
CA ALA A 189 -23.17 2.95 -5.55
C ALA A 189 -22.25 4.03 -6.13
N GLY A 190 -22.45 5.28 -5.70
CA GLY A 190 -21.61 6.42 -6.14
C GLY A 190 -20.14 6.27 -5.78
N LEU A 191 -19.83 5.77 -4.58
CA LEU A 191 -18.45 5.58 -4.13
C LEU A 191 -17.77 4.40 -4.85
N VAL A 192 -18.42 3.26 -4.95
CA VAL A 192 -17.79 2.04 -5.48
C VAL A 192 -17.76 2.04 -7.01
N PHE A 193 -18.88 2.27 -7.68
CA PHE A 193 -18.91 2.37 -9.15
C PHE A 193 -18.13 3.58 -9.64
N GLY A 194 -18.27 4.73 -8.95
CA GLY A 194 -17.51 5.94 -9.29
C GLY A 194 -16.00 5.73 -9.19
N ALA A 195 -15.52 4.96 -8.19
CA ALA A 195 -14.10 4.63 -8.09
C ALA A 195 -13.65 3.68 -9.21
N ALA A 196 -14.44 2.65 -9.54
CA ALA A 196 -14.13 1.73 -10.63
C ALA A 196 -14.06 2.46 -11.98
N ASP A 197 -15.10 3.23 -12.31
CA ASP A 197 -15.17 4.00 -13.57
C ASP A 197 -14.06 5.05 -13.67
N ALA A 198 -13.72 5.71 -12.56
CA ALA A 198 -12.62 6.68 -12.51
C ALA A 198 -11.27 6.00 -12.78
N VAL A 199 -11.01 4.86 -12.13
CA VAL A 199 -9.78 4.08 -12.35
C VAL A 199 -9.71 3.61 -13.79
N ASP A 200 -10.77 3.04 -14.34
CA ASP A 200 -10.81 2.60 -15.74
C ASP A 200 -10.55 3.75 -16.70
N GLY A 201 -11.13 4.92 -16.44
CA GLY A 201 -10.89 6.13 -17.22
C GLY A 201 -9.44 6.62 -17.13
N MET A 202 -8.84 6.59 -15.94
CA MET A 202 -7.45 6.98 -15.72
C MET A 202 -6.47 5.98 -16.36
N VAL A 203 -6.71 4.68 -16.22
CA VAL A 203 -5.91 3.62 -16.84
C VAL A 203 -5.89 3.77 -18.38
N ARG A 204 -7.05 4.01 -19.01
CA ARG A 204 -7.12 4.24 -20.47
C ARG A 204 -6.31 5.47 -20.90
N ARG A 205 -6.29 6.55 -20.10
CA ARG A 205 -5.45 7.72 -20.39
C ARG A 205 -3.97 7.40 -20.26
N ILE A 206 -3.56 6.71 -19.18
CA ILE A 206 -2.17 6.26 -18.98
C ILE A 206 -1.73 5.36 -20.14
N LYS A 207 -2.54 4.36 -20.53
CA LYS A 207 -2.23 3.47 -21.66
C LYS A 207 -2.05 4.23 -22.98
N ALA A 208 -2.81 5.30 -23.19
CA ALA A 208 -2.69 6.15 -24.38
C ALA A 208 -1.39 6.99 -24.42
N GLU A 209 -0.83 7.31 -23.25
CA GLU A 209 0.44 8.05 -23.06
C GLU A 209 1.64 7.12 -22.84
N TRP A 210 1.44 5.78 -22.80
CA TRP A 210 2.50 4.84 -22.45
C TRP A 210 3.69 4.96 -23.39
N PRO A 211 4.94 5.07 -22.88
CA PRO A 211 6.10 5.42 -23.71
C PRO A 211 6.56 4.31 -24.67
N THR A 212 6.06 3.09 -24.50
CA THR A 212 6.41 1.94 -25.33
C THR A 212 5.18 1.40 -26.07
N ARG A 213 5.38 0.43 -26.97
CA ARG A 213 4.27 -0.27 -27.65
C ARG A 213 3.71 -1.43 -26.80
N GLU A 214 4.34 -1.76 -25.70
CA GLU A 214 3.85 -2.77 -24.75
C GLU A 214 2.63 -2.22 -24.01
N VAL A 215 1.57 -3.01 -23.91
CA VAL A 215 0.40 -2.65 -23.10
C VAL A 215 0.70 -3.03 -21.65
N PRO A 216 0.73 -2.08 -20.71
CA PRO A 216 1.03 -2.40 -19.33
C PRO A 216 -0.08 -3.24 -18.70
N LYS A 217 0.30 -4.22 -17.90
CA LYS A 217 -0.59 -5.00 -17.05
C LYS A 217 -1.15 -4.10 -15.95
N VAL A 218 -2.43 -4.26 -15.61
CA VAL A 218 -3.07 -3.47 -14.57
C VAL A 218 -3.34 -4.34 -13.36
N ILE A 219 -2.71 -4.04 -12.25
CA ILE A 219 -2.90 -4.75 -10.99
C ILE A 219 -3.40 -3.82 -9.90
N ALA A 220 -4.18 -4.36 -8.96
CA ALA A 220 -4.70 -3.62 -7.84
C ALA A 220 -4.14 -4.14 -6.51
N THR A 221 -3.91 -3.22 -5.58
CA THR A 221 -3.53 -3.48 -4.19
C THR A 221 -4.29 -2.56 -3.24
N GLY A 222 -4.04 -2.70 -1.95
CA GLY A 222 -4.74 -1.92 -0.92
C GLY A 222 -6.03 -2.56 -0.43
N GLY A 223 -6.49 -2.07 0.72
CA GLY A 223 -7.58 -2.71 1.47
C GLY A 223 -8.94 -2.76 0.76
N LEU A 224 -9.19 -1.86 -0.20
CA LEU A 224 -10.44 -1.82 -0.98
C LEU A 224 -10.31 -2.40 -2.39
N ALA A 225 -9.13 -2.85 -2.79
CA ALA A 225 -8.90 -3.46 -4.10
C ALA A 225 -9.83 -4.64 -4.40
N PRO A 226 -10.05 -5.62 -3.47
CA PRO A 226 -10.96 -6.74 -3.72
C PRO A 226 -12.42 -6.33 -3.95
N LEU A 227 -12.83 -5.16 -3.43
CA LEU A 227 -14.17 -4.63 -3.63
C LEU A 227 -14.31 -3.98 -5.01
N VAL A 228 -13.38 -3.09 -5.35
CA VAL A 228 -13.48 -2.23 -6.54
C VAL A 228 -13.16 -3.00 -7.82
N ALA A 229 -12.17 -3.88 -7.78
CA ALA A 229 -11.76 -4.68 -8.94
C ALA A 229 -12.90 -5.52 -9.56
N LYS A 230 -13.91 -5.88 -8.76
CA LYS A 230 -15.11 -6.60 -9.27
C LYS A 230 -15.93 -5.79 -10.28
N PHE A 231 -15.77 -4.48 -10.28
CA PHE A 231 -16.56 -3.53 -11.09
C PHE A 231 -15.69 -2.77 -12.10
N SER A 232 -14.38 -2.97 -12.09
CA SER A 232 -13.43 -2.40 -13.03
C SER A 232 -13.29 -3.31 -14.26
N ALA A 233 -13.22 -2.73 -15.43
CA ALA A 233 -12.94 -3.42 -16.68
C ALA A 233 -11.43 -3.47 -17.01
N GLU A 234 -10.61 -2.64 -16.37
CA GLU A 234 -9.19 -2.50 -16.65
C GLU A 234 -8.29 -3.25 -15.66
N ILE A 235 -8.75 -3.52 -14.43
CA ILE A 235 -7.97 -4.25 -13.42
C ILE A 235 -7.98 -5.75 -13.76
N GLU A 236 -6.78 -6.30 -13.96
CA GLU A 236 -6.60 -7.71 -14.37
C GLU A 236 -6.42 -8.64 -13.17
N GLU A 237 -5.67 -8.19 -12.14
CA GLU A 237 -5.37 -8.99 -10.95
C GLU A 237 -5.39 -8.14 -9.69
N VAL A 238 -5.65 -8.78 -8.54
CA VAL A 238 -5.59 -8.16 -7.21
C VAL A 238 -4.51 -8.85 -6.36
N HIS A 239 -3.57 -8.05 -5.88
CA HIS A 239 -2.47 -8.48 -5.02
C HIS A 239 -2.51 -7.70 -3.69
N PRO A 240 -3.26 -8.18 -2.68
CA PRO A 240 -3.48 -7.44 -1.43
C PRO A 240 -2.20 -7.15 -0.65
N ASP A 241 -1.20 -8.03 -0.77
CA ASP A 241 0.06 -7.96 -0.02
C ASP A 241 1.23 -7.41 -0.85
N LEU A 242 0.95 -6.72 -1.97
CA LEU A 242 1.98 -6.24 -2.90
C LEU A 242 3.05 -5.41 -2.19
N THR A 243 2.65 -4.45 -1.36
CA THR A 243 3.57 -3.58 -0.62
C THR A 243 4.45 -4.37 0.35
N LEU A 244 3.87 -5.34 1.07
CA LEU A 244 4.63 -6.24 1.95
C LEU A 244 5.62 -7.10 1.16
N GLN A 245 5.23 -7.61 -0.01
CA GLN A 245 6.14 -8.34 -0.91
C GLN A 245 7.27 -7.44 -1.41
N GLY A 246 6.98 -6.17 -1.71
CA GLY A 246 7.98 -5.18 -2.06
C GLY A 246 9.01 -4.95 -0.96
N LEU A 247 8.56 -4.86 0.29
CA LEU A 247 9.43 -4.77 1.46
C LEU A 247 10.29 -6.02 1.65
N ARG A 248 9.73 -7.21 1.46
CA ARG A 248 10.48 -8.47 1.50
C ARG A 248 11.60 -8.49 0.45
N LEU A 249 11.27 -8.12 -0.79
CA LEU A 249 12.24 -8.02 -1.89
C LEU A 249 13.32 -6.98 -1.62
N ALA A 250 12.97 -5.83 -1.06
CA ALA A 250 13.91 -4.80 -0.63
C ALA A 250 14.87 -5.32 0.45
N SER A 251 14.35 -6.03 1.46
CA SER A 251 15.17 -6.65 2.51
C SER A 251 16.14 -7.70 1.94
N GLN A 252 15.69 -8.52 0.99
CA GLN A 252 16.56 -9.49 0.30
C GLN A 252 17.69 -8.80 -0.48
N TRP A 253 17.36 -7.77 -1.25
CA TRP A 253 18.34 -6.98 -2.01
C TRP A 253 19.42 -6.37 -1.11
N LEU A 254 19.03 -5.76 -0.01
CA LEU A 254 19.92 -5.14 0.95
C LEU A 254 20.85 -6.15 1.65
N ALA A 255 20.31 -7.33 2.00
CA ALA A 255 21.08 -8.42 2.59
C ALA A 255 22.18 -8.99 1.64
N GLN A 256 21.99 -8.87 0.32
CA GLN A 256 22.95 -9.28 -0.70
C GLN A 256 24.02 -8.21 -0.99
N GLY A 257 24.05 -7.12 -0.23
CA GLY A 257 24.98 -6.00 -0.40
C GLY A 257 24.56 -4.96 -1.44
N GLY A 258 23.29 -4.99 -1.85
CA GLY A 258 22.69 -3.93 -2.65
C GLY A 258 22.62 -2.61 -1.88
N GLY A 259 22.85 -1.49 -2.59
CA GLY A 259 22.78 -0.16 -1.95
C GLY A 259 24.10 0.35 -1.35
N ARG A 260 25.24 -0.27 -1.68
CA ARG A 260 26.60 0.24 -1.35
C ARG A 260 27.18 1.07 -2.48
#